data_fd3e7f672d924d0ccf623e8a8d88bb8e
#
_entry.id   fd3e7f672d924d0ccf623e8a8d88bb8e
#
_cell.length_a   1.000
_cell.length_b   1.000
_cell.length_c   1.000
_cell.angle_alpha   90.00
_cell.angle_beta   90.00
_cell.angle_gamma   90.00
#
_symmetry.space_group_name_H-M   'P 1'
#
loop_
_entity.id
_entity.type
_entity.pdbx_description
1 polymer ?
#
loop_
_entity_poly.entity_id
_entity_poly.type
_entity_poly.pdbx_seq_one_letter_code
_entity_poly.pdbx_strand_id
1 'polypeptide(L)'
;MGLVSTSEFYMIDQPRQKPLNNSQPLVDINEAFSSEELLALCQRIISSGVLGRSKHYSALLEYLVQCSLEGKIPKEIELAVDVLNRGEDFDASADSRVRVYVHQLRKKLDSYYQSFEPDALFRVVIPRGQYTISAEQKSFHTSSEIRHNAGKHKSSFNIGL
;
A
#
# COMPACT_ATOMS: atom_id res chain seq x y z
N MET A 1 -40.79 50.34 17.71
CA MET A 1 -41.03 48.99 18.22
C MET A 1 -40.72 48.02 17.11
N GLY A 2 -39.60 47.36 17.16
CA GLY A 2 -39.20 46.39 16.16
C GLY A 2 -37.94 45.70 16.65
N LEU A 3 -38.10 44.53 17.27
CA LEU A 3 -37.02 43.68 17.69
C LEU A 3 -36.44 42.96 16.46
N VAL A 4 -35.25 43.35 16.03
CA VAL A 4 -34.44 42.58 15.07
C VAL A 4 -33.62 41.60 15.83
N SER A 5 -34.03 40.34 15.72
CA SER A 5 -33.26 39.20 16.19
C SER A 5 -32.09 38.93 15.27
N THR A 6 -30.90 39.32 15.67
CA THR A 6 -29.67 39.02 14.97
C THR A 6 -29.24 37.60 15.33
N SER A 7 -29.58 36.67 14.46
CA SER A 7 -29.05 35.31 14.56
C SER A 7 -27.65 35.31 13.95
N GLU A 8 -26.63 35.52 14.78
CA GLU A 8 -25.23 35.30 14.38
C GLU A 8 -24.99 33.81 14.15
N PHE A 9 -24.93 33.48 12.88
CA PHE A 9 -24.48 32.16 12.43
C PHE A 9 -22.99 32.05 12.69
N TYR A 10 -22.63 31.46 13.81
CA TYR A 10 -21.26 31.03 14.08
C TYR A 10 -20.91 29.91 13.09
N MET A 11 -20.29 30.25 11.98
CA MET A 11 -19.58 29.32 11.14
C MET A 11 -18.37 28.82 11.94
N ILE A 12 -18.53 27.68 12.61
CA ILE A 12 -17.42 26.94 13.17
C ILE A 12 -16.62 26.43 11.96
N ASP A 13 -15.48 27.06 11.74
CA ASP A 13 -14.46 26.63 10.80
C ASP A 13 -14.00 25.23 11.27
N GLN A 14 -14.59 24.20 10.67
CA GLN A 14 -14.17 22.82 10.89
C GLN A 14 -12.75 22.71 10.31
N PRO A 15 -11.74 22.41 11.12
CA PRO A 15 -10.41 22.15 10.57
C PRO A 15 -10.53 21.02 9.57
N ARG A 16 -10.22 21.31 8.31
CA ARG A 16 -10.11 20.30 7.27
C ARG A 16 -9.20 19.20 7.78
N GLN A 17 -9.81 18.11 8.21
CA GLN A 17 -9.08 16.90 8.54
C GLN A 17 -8.32 16.53 7.27
N LYS A 18 -7.00 16.72 7.29
CA LYS A 18 -6.11 16.09 6.31
C LYS A 18 -6.52 14.62 6.26
N PRO A 19 -6.73 14.03 5.05
CA PRO A 19 -6.94 12.60 4.98
C PRO A 19 -5.78 11.95 5.72
N LEU A 20 -6.10 11.19 6.76
CA LEU A 20 -5.15 10.32 7.43
C LEU A 20 -4.48 9.51 6.32
N ASN A 21 -3.26 9.89 6.00
CA ASN A 21 -2.44 9.15 5.08
C ASN A 21 -2.15 7.81 5.78
N ASN A 22 -3.01 6.84 5.54
CA ASN A 22 -2.92 5.49 6.08
C ASN A 22 -1.82 4.70 5.36
N SER A 23 -0.71 5.39 5.06
CA SER A 23 0.48 4.77 4.52
C SER A 23 1.10 3.97 5.65
N GLN A 24 1.03 2.67 5.52
CA GLN A 24 1.73 1.73 6.37
C GLN A 24 3.23 2.06 6.35
N PRO A 25 3.96 1.88 7.45
CA PRO A 25 5.39 2.14 7.46
C PRO A 25 6.11 1.24 6.45
N LEU A 26 6.92 1.86 5.62
CA LEU A 26 7.81 1.15 4.70
C LEU A 26 9.09 0.80 5.46
N VAL A 27 9.52 -0.44 5.31
CA VAL A 27 10.74 -1.00 5.87
C VAL A 27 11.65 -1.44 4.72
N ASP A 28 12.95 -1.44 4.94
CA ASP A 28 13.88 -2.01 3.97
C ASP A 28 13.54 -3.48 3.74
N ILE A 29 13.58 -3.91 2.48
CA ILE A 29 13.17 -5.27 2.11
C ILE A 29 14.07 -6.32 2.78
N ASN A 30 15.37 -6.00 2.94
CA ASN A 30 16.35 -6.90 3.52
C ASN A 30 16.29 -6.93 5.06
N GLU A 31 15.60 -5.97 5.69
CA GLU A 31 15.27 -6.02 7.11
C GLU A 31 14.03 -6.89 7.38
N ALA A 32 13.09 -6.92 6.43
CA ALA A 32 11.84 -7.65 6.56
C ALA A 32 11.95 -9.12 6.15
N PHE A 33 12.83 -9.44 5.18
CA PHE A 33 12.99 -10.77 4.60
C PHE A 33 14.47 -11.13 4.45
N SER A 34 14.82 -12.36 4.73
CA SER A 34 16.09 -12.93 4.27
C SER A 34 16.09 -13.11 2.76
N SER A 35 17.25 -13.24 2.14
CA SER A 35 17.36 -13.47 0.69
C SER A 35 16.59 -14.70 0.24
N GLU A 36 16.62 -15.79 1.03
CA GLU A 36 15.91 -17.04 0.72
C GLU A 36 14.40 -16.85 0.79
N GLU A 37 13.91 -16.17 1.84
CA GLU A 37 12.48 -15.88 2.00
C GLU A 37 11.95 -15.00 0.87
N LEU A 38 12.72 -13.98 0.47
CA LEU A 38 12.34 -13.08 -0.61
C LEU A 38 12.28 -13.80 -1.96
N LEU A 39 13.25 -14.66 -2.26
CA LEU A 39 13.23 -15.49 -3.47
C LEU A 39 12.07 -16.49 -3.44
N ALA A 40 11.84 -17.16 -2.31
CA ALA A 40 10.71 -18.07 -2.16
C ALA A 40 9.36 -17.36 -2.31
N LEU A 41 9.21 -16.16 -1.75
CA LEU A 41 8.01 -15.33 -1.91
C LEU A 41 7.81 -14.92 -3.36
N CYS A 42 8.86 -14.50 -4.07
CA CYS A 42 8.82 -14.18 -5.49
C CYS A 42 8.27 -15.38 -6.30
N GLN A 43 8.78 -16.58 -6.06
CA GLN A 43 8.31 -17.80 -6.73
C GLN A 43 6.84 -18.13 -6.39
N ARG A 44 6.41 -17.94 -5.14
CA ARG A 44 4.99 -18.12 -4.76
C ARG A 44 4.08 -17.14 -5.50
N ILE A 45 4.47 -15.87 -5.59
CA ILE A 45 3.70 -14.85 -6.32
C ILE A 45 3.57 -15.23 -7.81
N ILE A 46 4.68 -15.64 -8.45
CA ILE A 46 4.68 -16.05 -9.85
C ILE A 46 3.80 -17.29 -10.06
N SER A 47 3.95 -18.29 -9.21
CA SER A 47 3.22 -19.57 -9.29
C SER A 47 1.73 -19.44 -8.98
N SER A 48 1.31 -18.41 -8.26
CA SER A 48 -0.11 -18.13 -7.95
C SER A 48 -0.95 -17.82 -9.19
N GLY A 49 -0.30 -17.44 -10.31
CA GLY A 49 -0.97 -17.02 -11.53
C GLY A 49 -1.54 -15.60 -11.50
N VAL A 50 -1.43 -14.86 -10.37
CA VAL A 50 -1.95 -13.50 -10.24
C VAL A 50 -1.31 -12.53 -11.23
N LEU A 51 -0.06 -12.79 -11.62
CA LEU A 51 0.65 -11.98 -12.61
C LEU A 51 0.07 -12.12 -14.02
N GLY A 52 -0.73 -13.17 -14.28
CA GLY A 52 -1.35 -13.43 -15.55
C GLY A 52 -0.40 -14.09 -16.54
N ARG A 53 -0.80 -14.13 -17.83
CA ARG A 53 -0.06 -14.84 -18.88
C ARG A 53 1.16 -14.08 -19.42
N SER A 54 1.28 -12.80 -19.14
CA SER A 54 2.38 -11.99 -19.66
C SER A 54 3.66 -12.27 -18.90
N LYS A 55 4.68 -12.76 -19.59
CA LYS A 55 6.01 -13.03 -19.01
C LYS A 55 6.71 -11.76 -18.49
N HIS A 56 6.31 -10.58 -18.99
CA HIS A 56 6.92 -9.32 -18.57
C HIS A 56 6.71 -9.02 -17.07
N TYR A 57 5.56 -9.40 -16.49
CA TYR A 57 5.34 -9.15 -15.05
C TYR A 57 6.19 -10.04 -14.17
N SER A 58 6.35 -11.31 -14.53
CA SER A 58 7.24 -12.23 -13.80
C SER A 58 8.70 -11.77 -13.92
N ALA A 59 9.15 -11.47 -15.13
CA ALA A 59 10.51 -10.95 -15.37
C ALA A 59 10.77 -9.63 -14.65
N LEU A 60 9.77 -8.73 -14.62
CA LEU A 60 9.89 -7.46 -13.90
C LEU A 60 10.01 -7.67 -12.39
N LEU A 61 9.20 -8.55 -11.81
CA LEU A 61 9.27 -8.87 -10.39
C LEU A 61 10.61 -9.51 -10.03
N GLU A 62 11.06 -10.51 -10.80
CA GLU A 62 12.36 -11.19 -10.61
C GLU A 62 13.52 -10.20 -10.71
N TYR A 63 13.49 -9.31 -11.70
CA TYR A 63 14.53 -8.30 -11.88
C TYR A 63 14.60 -7.33 -10.69
N LEU A 64 13.46 -6.85 -10.20
CA LEU A 64 13.40 -5.95 -9.04
C LEU A 64 13.85 -6.65 -7.76
N VAL A 65 13.50 -7.91 -7.58
CA VAL A 65 13.98 -8.74 -6.45
C VAL A 65 15.50 -8.87 -6.51
N GLN A 66 16.05 -9.22 -7.67
CA GLN A 66 17.49 -9.37 -7.86
C GLN A 66 18.24 -8.06 -7.58
N CYS A 67 17.74 -6.93 -8.12
CA CYS A 67 18.31 -5.62 -7.85
C CYS A 67 18.33 -5.29 -6.35
N SER A 68 17.25 -5.64 -5.62
CA SER A 68 17.19 -5.39 -4.18
C SER A 68 18.16 -6.24 -3.39
N LEU A 69 18.36 -7.50 -3.77
CA LEU A 69 19.36 -8.39 -3.16
C LEU A 69 20.80 -7.88 -3.39
N GLU A 70 21.03 -7.23 -4.52
CA GLU A 70 22.32 -6.63 -4.89
C GLU A 70 22.50 -5.21 -4.33
N GLY A 71 21.49 -4.65 -3.67
CA GLY A 71 21.49 -3.25 -3.21
C GLY A 71 21.48 -2.23 -4.35
N LYS A 72 21.00 -2.64 -5.54
CA LYS A 72 20.94 -1.81 -6.75
C LYS A 72 19.57 -1.15 -6.89
N ILE A 73 19.57 0.12 -7.29
CA ILE A 73 18.35 0.85 -7.66
C ILE A 73 18.31 0.97 -9.18
N PRO A 74 17.46 0.20 -9.89
CA PRO A 74 17.43 0.23 -11.34
C PRO A 74 16.81 1.53 -11.87
N LYS A 75 17.30 1.97 -13.03
CA LYS A 75 16.74 3.11 -13.76
C LYS A 75 15.66 2.64 -14.73
N GLU A 76 14.79 3.55 -15.15
CA GLU A 76 13.71 3.26 -16.10
C GLU A 76 14.24 2.66 -17.41
N ILE A 77 15.39 3.17 -17.90
CA ILE A 77 16.03 2.65 -19.12
C ILE A 77 16.48 1.19 -18.98
N GLU A 78 17.03 0.81 -17.80
CA GLU A 78 17.45 -0.58 -17.54
C GLU A 78 16.24 -1.52 -17.57
N LEU A 79 15.13 -1.13 -16.97
CA LEU A 79 13.89 -1.90 -17.01
C LEU A 79 13.32 -2.03 -18.43
N ALA A 80 13.46 -0.98 -19.25
CA ALA A 80 13.01 -1.01 -20.62
C ALA A 80 13.84 -1.99 -21.46
N VAL A 81 15.15 -1.94 -21.33
CA VAL A 81 16.09 -2.75 -22.11
C VAL A 81 16.11 -4.20 -21.60
N ASP A 82 16.37 -4.39 -20.31
CA ASP A 82 16.64 -5.71 -19.73
C ASP A 82 15.37 -6.55 -19.55
N VAL A 83 14.24 -5.90 -19.26
CA VAL A 83 12.99 -6.62 -18.94
C VAL A 83 11.98 -6.57 -20.09
N LEU A 84 11.81 -5.41 -20.72
CA LEU A 84 10.82 -5.24 -21.77
C LEU A 84 11.37 -5.43 -23.20
N ASN A 85 12.64 -5.83 -23.33
CA ASN A 85 13.34 -6.05 -24.60
C ASN A 85 13.22 -4.84 -25.54
N ARG A 86 13.35 -3.63 -25.00
CA ARG A 86 13.41 -2.40 -25.79
C ARG A 86 14.82 -2.17 -26.30
N GLY A 87 14.91 -1.57 -27.49
CA GLY A 87 16.21 -1.18 -28.03
C GLY A 87 16.88 -0.10 -27.16
N GLU A 88 18.17 0.09 -27.36
CA GLU A 88 18.95 1.12 -26.68
C GLU A 88 18.45 2.55 -26.99
N ASP A 89 17.67 2.71 -28.07
CA ASP A 89 17.02 3.97 -28.45
C ASP A 89 15.76 4.29 -27.61
N PHE A 90 15.52 3.56 -26.52
CA PHE A 90 14.38 3.81 -25.65
C PHE A 90 14.46 5.21 -25.02
N ASP A 91 13.43 6.02 -25.29
CA ASP A 91 13.26 7.34 -24.70
C ASP A 91 12.20 7.27 -23.57
N ALA A 92 12.66 7.31 -22.32
CA ALA A 92 11.80 7.28 -21.13
C ALA A 92 10.85 8.49 -21.05
N SER A 93 11.16 9.59 -21.73
CA SER A 93 10.30 10.78 -21.75
C SER A 93 9.12 10.60 -22.71
N ALA A 94 9.33 9.89 -23.81
CA ALA A 94 8.33 9.64 -24.85
C ALA A 94 7.55 8.33 -24.63
N ASP A 95 8.16 7.31 -24.02
CA ASP A 95 7.56 5.99 -23.83
C ASP A 95 7.24 5.71 -22.35
N SER A 96 5.97 5.72 -22.01
CA SER A 96 5.47 5.48 -20.65
C SER A 96 5.30 4.00 -20.29
N ARG A 97 5.69 3.07 -21.14
CA ARG A 97 5.39 1.62 -20.98
C ARG A 97 5.95 1.04 -19.69
N VAL A 98 7.19 1.37 -19.31
CA VAL A 98 7.78 0.92 -18.05
C VAL A 98 6.89 1.33 -16.88
N ARG A 99 6.47 2.60 -16.86
CA ARG A 99 5.59 3.13 -15.82
C ARG A 99 4.23 2.40 -15.77
N VAL A 100 3.68 2.07 -16.92
CA VAL A 100 2.43 1.29 -17.03
C VAL A 100 2.64 -0.13 -16.49
N TYR A 101 3.71 -0.83 -16.88
CA TYR A 101 4.01 -2.18 -16.38
C TYR A 101 4.23 -2.18 -14.86
N VAL A 102 5.02 -1.25 -14.34
CA VAL A 102 5.24 -1.12 -12.89
C VAL A 102 3.94 -0.80 -12.15
N HIS A 103 3.10 0.09 -12.69
CA HIS A 103 1.80 0.39 -12.10
C HIS A 103 0.89 -0.84 -12.05
N GLN A 104 0.84 -1.62 -13.12
CA GLN A 104 0.05 -2.85 -13.15
C GLN A 104 0.63 -3.93 -12.23
N LEU A 105 1.97 -4.01 -12.12
CA LEU A 105 2.61 -4.94 -11.19
C LEU A 105 2.23 -4.61 -9.73
N ARG A 106 2.18 -3.33 -9.35
CA ARG A 106 1.68 -2.92 -8.02
C ARG A 106 0.30 -3.47 -7.74
N LYS A 107 -0.64 -3.30 -8.68
CA LYS A 107 -2.01 -3.83 -8.54
C LYS A 107 -2.05 -5.35 -8.43
N LYS A 108 -1.18 -6.05 -9.14
CA LYS A 108 -1.09 -7.52 -9.09
C LYS A 108 -0.54 -7.99 -7.75
N LEU A 109 0.45 -7.29 -7.18
CA LEU A 109 0.94 -7.56 -5.83
C LEU A 109 -0.15 -7.33 -4.78
N ASP A 110 -0.91 -6.24 -4.87
CA ASP A 110 -2.06 -5.99 -3.98
C ASP A 110 -3.09 -7.13 -4.07
N SER A 111 -3.41 -7.58 -5.29
CA SER A 111 -4.34 -8.69 -5.52
C SER A 111 -3.81 -10.02 -4.97
N TYR A 112 -2.49 -10.25 -5.08
CA TYR A 112 -1.86 -11.43 -4.48
C TYR A 112 -2.10 -11.49 -2.97
N TYR A 113 -1.75 -10.42 -2.25
CA TYR A 113 -1.92 -10.38 -0.81
C TYR A 113 -3.38 -10.45 -0.38
N GLN A 114 -4.29 -9.83 -1.12
CA GLN A 114 -5.73 -9.93 -0.82
C GLN A 114 -6.26 -11.36 -0.95
N SER A 115 -5.75 -12.13 -1.90
CA SER A 115 -6.30 -13.44 -2.26
C SER A 115 -5.57 -14.61 -1.59
N PHE A 116 -4.27 -14.50 -1.38
CA PHE A 116 -3.42 -15.63 -0.95
C PHE A 116 -2.78 -15.43 0.42
N GLU A 117 -2.40 -14.21 0.78
CA GLU A 117 -1.72 -13.92 2.05
C GLU A 117 -2.32 -12.67 2.73
N PRO A 118 -3.63 -12.66 3.05
CA PRO A 118 -4.29 -11.46 3.60
C PRO A 118 -3.73 -11.05 4.97
N ASP A 119 -3.19 -12.01 5.73
CA ASP A 119 -2.65 -11.80 7.08
C ASP A 119 -1.14 -11.69 7.15
N ALA A 120 -0.46 -11.56 6.00
CA ALA A 120 0.98 -11.35 5.97
C ALA A 120 1.38 -10.13 6.81
N LEU A 121 2.37 -10.31 7.70
CA LEU A 121 2.94 -9.23 8.53
C LEU A 121 3.65 -8.19 7.68
N PHE A 122 4.36 -8.66 6.68
CA PHE A 122 5.05 -7.84 5.70
C PHE A 122 4.54 -8.16 4.30
N ARG A 123 4.41 -7.13 3.49
CA ARG A 123 4.02 -7.23 2.08
C ARG A 123 5.09 -6.62 1.21
N VAL A 124 5.47 -7.30 0.16
CA VAL A 124 6.34 -6.72 -0.87
C VAL A 124 5.53 -5.70 -1.66
N VAL A 125 6.02 -4.48 -1.71
CA VAL A 125 5.42 -3.37 -2.44
C VAL A 125 6.46 -2.66 -3.30
N ILE A 126 6.00 -1.95 -4.32
CA ILE A 126 6.84 -1.04 -5.11
C ILE A 126 6.36 0.37 -4.80
N PRO A 127 7.11 1.19 -4.04
CA PRO A 127 6.71 2.54 -3.70
C PRO A 127 6.46 3.41 -4.94
N ARG A 128 5.57 4.40 -4.82
CA ARG A 128 5.27 5.28 -5.94
C ARG A 128 6.48 6.13 -6.30
N GLY A 129 6.73 6.28 -7.59
CA GLY A 129 7.88 7.05 -8.09
C GLY A 129 9.23 6.34 -7.97
N GLN A 130 9.23 5.07 -7.56
CA GLN A 130 10.44 4.26 -7.41
C GLN A 130 10.34 2.96 -8.22
N TYR A 131 11.49 2.40 -8.56
CA TYR A 131 11.66 1.11 -9.23
C TYR A 131 12.39 0.11 -8.33
N THR A 132 12.17 0.22 -7.03
CA THR A 132 12.68 -0.71 -6.02
C THR A 132 11.54 -1.43 -5.34
N ILE A 133 11.80 -2.56 -4.73
CA ILE A 133 10.86 -3.20 -3.82
C ILE A 133 11.18 -2.77 -2.38
N SER A 134 10.15 -2.69 -1.57
CA SER A 134 10.20 -2.43 -0.13
C SER A 134 9.23 -3.36 0.57
N ALA A 135 9.36 -3.50 1.87
CA ALA A 135 8.37 -4.18 2.68
C ALA A 135 7.43 -3.16 3.32
N GLU A 136 6.13 -3.41 3.22
CA GLU A 136 5.09 -2.69 3.95
C GLU A 136 4.65 -3.52 5.14
N GLN A 137 4.81 -2.97 6.34
CA GLN A 137 4.40 -3.66 7.57
C GLN A 137 2.90 -3.45 7.82
N LYS A 138 2.15 -4.53 8.00
CA LYS A 138 0.73 -4.46 8.35
C LYS A 138 0.59 -3.92 9.78
N SER A 139 -0.04 -2.76 9.94
CA SER A 139 -0.41 -2.24 11.25
C SER A 139 -1.57 -3.07 11.81
N PHE A 140 -1.35 -3.79 12.87
CA PHE A 140 -2.44 -4.33 13.66
C PHE A 140 -3.01 -3.20 14.49
N HIS A 141 -4.12 -2.63 14.09
CA HIS A 141 -4.92 -1.84 15.01
C HIS A 141 -5.45 -2.82 16.07
N THR A 142 -4.79 -2.84 17.21
CA THR A 142 -5.34 -3.49 18.37
C THR A 142 -6.62 -2.73 18.71
N SER A 143 -7.76 -3.35 18.45
CA SER A 143 -9.08 -2.85 18.81
C SER A 143 -9.25 -2.90 20.33
N SER A 144 -8.47 -2.10 21.05
CA SER A 144 -8.55 -1.94 22.52
C SER A 144 -9.39 -0.74 22.93
N GLU A 145 -10.06 -0.07 22.00
CA GLU A 145 -11.02 1.00 22.30
C GLU A 145 -12.49 0.54 22.22
N ILE A 146 -12.79 -0.63 22.73
CA ILE A 146 -14.19 -0.99 22.97
C ILE A 146 -14.32 -1.33 24.45
N ARG A 147 -14.94 -0.43 25.19
CA ARG A 147 -15.63 -0.60 26.47
C ARG A 147 -15.21 0.35 27.58
N HIS A 148 -15.47 1.64 27.38
CA HIS A 148 -15.69 2.53 28.53
C HIS A 148 -16.96 3.39 28.29
N ASN A 149 -18.04 2.78 27.91
CA ASN A 149 -19.34 3.46 28.00
C ASN A 149 -20.48 2.49 28.30
N ALA A 150 -20.32 1.76 29.43
CA ALA A 150 -21.41 1.00 30.02
C ALA A 150 -21.51 1.36 31.50
N GLY A 151 -22.43 2.23 31.84
CA GLY A 151 -22.77 2.37 33.22
C GLY A 151 -23.13 3.79 33.71
N LYS A 152 -24.27 4.31 33.26
CA LYS A 152 -25.09 5.22 34.07
C LYS A 152 -26.54 5.19 33.59
N HIS A 153 -27.18 4.05 33.73
CA HIS A 153 -28.64 4.04 33.86
C HIS A 153 -28.98 4.08 35.34
N LYS A 154 -29.27 5.26 35.83
CA LYS A 154 -29.94 5.38 37.14
C LYS A 154 -31.41 5.05 36.94
N SER A 155 -31.78 3.86 37.39
CA SER A 155 -33.17 3.47 37.59
C SER A 155 -33.71 4.29 38.76
N SER A 156 -34.64 5.17 38.48
CA SER A 156 -35.46 5.82 39.48
C SER A 156 -36.80 5.10 39.56
N PHE A 157 -36.88 4.11 40.43
CA PHE A 157 -38.16 3.55 40.81
C PHE A 157 -38.80 4.50 41.81
N ASN A 158 -39.89 5.13 41.43
CA ASN A 158 -40.76 5.86 42.36
C ASN A 158 -41.99 5.00 42.60
N ILE A 159 -42.05 4.42 43.81
CA ILE A 159 -43.23 3.74 44.30
C ILE A 159 -44.02 4.79 45.10
N GLY A 160 -45.16 5.18 44.56
CA GLY A 160 -46.12 6.02 45.25
C GLY A 160 -47.37 5.19 45.55
N LEU A 161 -47.77 5.23 46.80
CA LEU A 161 -49.03 4.70 47.36
C LEU A 161 -50.26 5.29 46.70
#